data_5695b000577438eb812cb931e7a58da8
#
_entry.id   5695b000577438eb812cb931e7a58da8
#
_cell.length_a   1.000
_cell.length_b   1.000
_cell.length_c   1.000
_cell.angle_alpha   90.00
_cell.angle_beta   90.00
_cell.angle_gamma   90.00
#
_symmetry.space_group_name_H-M   'P 1'
#
loop_
_entity.id
_entity.type
_entity.pdbx_description
1 polymer ?
#
loop_
_entity_poly.entity_id
_entity_poly.type
_entity_poly.pdbx_seq_one_letter_code
_entity_poly.pdbx_strand_id
1 'polypeptide(L)'
;MVKEFDSHHNNALLIEDDGDDRLKIKLLLEVMGFTVYEAPSPIQARELFSLRDYSLAVIHIGHAPLASLEMCRWVRAESTVPILMLTKRGEVVDEEMAMTAGADDYVSKPIIEKIFTSRVLQQLKRGQSQRAPRANIISWRNLEMDLTEHSFKVEGKIVELTNTEYQFLQLLMENPKRVFSREQILAAIGSLRGSTSDQVVDSHASRIRKKIRDSGGPEVISVIRSVGFRLADPNEH
;
A
#
# COMPACT_ATOMS: atom_id res chain seq x y z
N MET A 1 5.22 -0.12 33.38
CA MET A 1 4.07 -1.01 33.16
C MET A 1 3.99 -1.16 31.65
N VAL A 2 4.70 -2.16 31.12
CA VAL A 2 4.80 -2.47 29.68
C VAL A 2 3.48 -3.12 29.30
N LYS A 3 2.74 -2.54 28.37
CA LYS A 3 1.55 -3.18 27.80
C LYS A 3 2.01 -4.46 27.08
N GLU A 4 1.55 -5.61 27.58
CA GLU A 4 1.61 -6.88 26.85
C GLU A 4 0.94 -6.68 25.50
N PHE A 5 1.73 -6.78 24.45
CA PHE A 5 1.23 -6.91 23.09
C PHE A 5 0.65 -8.32 22.94
N ASP A 6 -0.64 -8.36 22.69
CA ASP A 6 -1.42 -9.57 22.45
C ASP A 6 -0.72 -10.44 21.40
N SER A 7 -0.55 -11.72 21.70
CA SER A 7 0.24 -12.70 20.97
C SER A 7 -0.42 -13.14 19.64
N HIS A 8 -0.66 -12.21 18.72
CA HIS A 8 -1.05 -12.53 17.34
C HIS A 8 0.16 -12.42 16.43
N HIS A 9 0.75 -13.56 16.19
CA HIS A 9 1.67 -14.01 15.13
C HIS A 9 2.32 -12.90 14.29
N ASN A 10 3.37 -12.26 14.83
CA ASN A 10 4.27 -11.40 14.06
C ASN A 10 5.24 -12.24 13.21
N ASN A 11 4.72 -13.15 12.39
CA ASN A 11 5.54 -13.97 11.52
C ASN A 11 5.86 -13.20 10.24
N ALA A 12 7.12 -13.20 9.83
CA ALA A 12 7.57 -12.70 8.54
C ALA A 12 8.15 -13.85 7.71
N LEU A 13 7.69 -13.98 6.47
CA LEU A 13 8.33 -14.84 5.48
C LEU A 13 9.38 -14.03 4.74
N LEU A 14 10.63 -14.49 4.75
CA LEU A 14 11.74 -13.85 4.04
C LEU A 14 12.24 -14.78 2.94
N ILE A 15 12.10 -14.35 1.69
CA ILE A 15 12.58 -15.04 0.50
C ILE A 15 13.77 -14.27 -0.07
N GLU A 16 14.96 -14.76 0.15
CA GLU A 16 16.22 -14.13 -0.24
C GLU A 16 17.26 -15.22 -0.51
N ASP A 17 17.83 -15.24 -1.70
CA ASP A 17 18.82 -16.22 -2.13
C ASP A 17 20.23 -15.88 -1.65
N ASP A 18 20.59 -14.61 -1.52
CA ASP A 18 21.86 -14.16 -0.97
C ASP A 18 21.90 -14.32 0.56
N GLY A 19 22.92 -15.02 1.06
CA GLY A 19 23.06 -15.35 2.48
C GLY A 19 23.33 -14.14 3.38
N ASP A 20 24.14 -13.18 2.91
CA ASP A 20 24.52 -12.01 3.69
C ASP A 20 23.35 -11.02 3.78
N ASP A 21 22.67 -10.77 2.66
CA ASP A 21 21.48 -9.93 2.64
C ASP A 21 20.35 -10.58 3.44
N ARG A 22 20.17 -11.90 3.34
CA ARG A 22 19.16 -12.64 4.11
C ARG A 22 19.37 -12.48 5.61
N LEU A 23 20.62 -12.66 6.08
CA LEU A 23 20.97 -12.47 7.50
C LEU A 23 20.72 -11.04 7.96
N LYS A 24 21.13 -10.06 7.16
CA LYS A 24 20.92 -8.63 7.45
C LYS A 24 19.45 -8.29 7.59
N ILE A 25 18.62 -8.71 6.62
CA ILE A 25 17.18 -8.43 6.61
C ILE A 25 16.50 -9.14 7.76
N LYS A 26 16.86 -10.39 8.02
CA LYS A 26 16.37 -11.15 9.18
C LYS A 26 16.59 -10.38 10.47
N LEU A 27 17.82 -9.95 10.76
CA LEU A 27 18.14 -9.20 11.98
C LEU A 27 17.33 -7.91 12.09
N LEU A 28 17.13 -7.18 11.00
CA LEU A 28 16.28 -5.98 10.99
C LEU A 28 14.83 -6.30 11.36
N LEU A 29 14.28 -7.38 10.80
CA LEU A 29 12.91 -7.81 11.11
C LEU A 29 12.77 -8.32 12.55
N GLU A 30 13.74 -9.05 13.05
CA GLU A 30 13.75 -9.54 14.45
C GLU A 30 13.81 -8.38 15.45
N VAL A 31 14.63 -7.35 15.19
CA VAL A 31 14.64 -6.11 16.00
C VAL A 31 13.28 -5.40 15.98
N MET A 32 12.51 -5.52 14.90
CA MET A 32 11.16 -5.00 14.80
C MET A 32 10.10 -5.89 15.46
N GLY A 33 10.49 -7.01 16.08
CA GLY A 33 9.62 -7.93 16.80
C GLY A 33 8.98 -9.04 15.96
N PHE A 34 9.53 -9.34 14.76
CA PHE A 34 9.06 -10.47 13.96
C PHE A 34 9.75 -11.78 14.33
N THR A 35 9.01 -12.87 14.22
CA THR A 35 9.58 -14.20 14.05
C THR A 35 9.80 -14.45 12.57
N VAL A 36 11.05 -14.57 12.13
CA VAL A 36 11.40 -14.65 10.72
C VAL A 36 11.56 -16.09 10.26
N TYR A 37 10.86 -16.46 9.19
CA TYR A 37 10.95 -17.74 8.51
C TYR A 37 11.64 -17.53 7.17
N GLU A 38 12.84 -18.11 7.07
CA GLU A 38 13.74 -17.92 5.94
C GLU A 38 13.52 -18.96 4.86
N ALA A 39 13.42 -18.52 3.63
CA ALA A 39 13.38 -19.37 2.44
C ALA A 39 14.42 -18.90 1.42
N PRO A 40 15.49 -19.65 1.16
CA PRO A 40 16.45 -19.31 0.12
C PRO A 40 15.91 -19.49 -1.31
N SER A 41 14.69 -20.01 -1.47
CA SER A 41 14.07 -20.19 -2.78
C SER A 41 12.54 -20.09 -2.72
N PRO A 42 11.88 -19.75 -3.85
CA PRO A 42 10.41 -19.72 -3.95
C PRO A 42 9.75 -21.06 -3.64
N ILE A 43 10.42 -22.19 -3.92
CA ILE A 43 9.88 -23.53 -3.66
C ILE A 43 9.73 -23.76 -2.16
N GLN A 44 10.81 -23.50 -1.39
CA GLN A 44 10.78 -23.62 0.06
C GLN A 44 9.84 -22.61 0.71
N ALA A 45 9.70 -21.44 0.11
CA ALA A 45 8.76 -20.43 0.58
C ALA A 45 7.31 -20.90 0.51
N ARG A 46 6.91 -21.62 -0.54
CA ARG A 46 5.55 -22.19 -0.66
C ARG A 46 5.26 -23.19 0.46
N GLU A 47 6.22 -24.06 0.76
CA GLU A 47 6.08 -25.02 1.86
C GLU A 47 5.89 -24.31 3.20
N LEU A 48 6.74 -23.31 3.49
CA LEU A 48 6.64 -22.54 4.73
C LEU A 48 5.35 -21.73 4.82
N PHE A 49 4.88 -21.15 3.70
CA PHE A 49 3.68 -20.33 3.65
C PHE A 49 2.42 -21.15 3.97
N SER A 50 2.36 -22.42 3.55
CA SER A 50 1.23 -23.29 3.81
C SER A 50 1.10 -23.75 5.26
N LEU A 51 2.15 -23.61 6.07
CA LEU A 51 2.21 -24.15 7.44
C LEU A 51 1.71 -23.18 8.51
N ARG A 52 1.63 -21.87 8.21
CA ARG A 52 1.32 -20.82 9.21
C ARG A 52 0.87 -19.53 8.59
N ASP A 53 0.24 -18.69 9.41
CA ASP A 53 -0.14 -17.33 9.03
C ASP A 53 1.05 -16.38 9.14
N TYR A 54 1.13 -15.43 8.21
CA TYR A 54 2.14 -14.39 8.17
C TYR A 54 1.52 -13.00 8.23
N SER A 55 2.24 -12.06 8.83
CA SER A 55 1.87 -10.64 8.84
C SER A 55 2.70 -9.79 7.86
N LEU A 56 3.74 -10.38 7.26
CA LEU A 56 4.58 -9.77 6.25
C LEU A 56 5.25 -10.84 5.38
N ALA A 57 5.33 -10.60 4.07
CA ALA A 57 6.17 -11.33 3.15
C ALA A 57 7.21 -10.38 2.54
N VAL A 58 8.49 -10.73 2.62
CA VAL A 58 9.61 -10.00 1.98
C VAL A 58 10.17 -10.91 0.90
N ILE A 59 10.14 -10.47 -0.36
CA ILE A 59 10.51 -11.29 -1.52
C ILE A 59 11.57 -10.57 -2.35
N HIS A 60 12.75 -11.16 -2.49
CA HIS A 60 13.80 -10.66 -3.36
C HIS A 60 13.57 -11.10 -4.82
N ILE A 61 13.74 -10.16 -5.75
CA ILE A 61 13.89 -10.47 -7.18
C ILE A 61 15.36 -10.80 -7.43
N GLY A 62 15.69 -12.08 -7.25
CA GLY A 62 17.08 -12.58 -7.33
C GLY A 62 17.47 -13.07 -8.71
N HIS A 63 18.26 -14.16 -8.75
CA HIS A 63 18.78 -14.76 -9.97
C HIS A 63 17.69 -15.36 -10.88
N ALA A 64 16.50 -15.62 -10.36
CA ALA A 64 15.33 -16.11 -11.10
C ALA A 64 14.16 -15.13 -11.00
N PRO A 65 14.19 -13.98 -11.68
CA PRO A 65 13.16 -12.92 -11.55
C PRO A 65 11.75 -13.42 -11.78
N LEU A 66 11.52 -14.24 -12.80
CA LEU A 66 10.20 -14.79 -13.11
C LEU A 66 9.65 -15.63 -11.96
N ALA A 67 10.47 -16.47 -11.34
CA ALA A 67 10.05 -17.32 -10.22
C ALA A 67 9.70 -16.47 -8.98
N SER A 68 10.41 -15.38 -8.72
CA SER A 68 10.11 -14.44 -7.63
C SER A 68 8.79 -13.70 -7.88
N LEU A 69 8.55 -13.26 -9.12
CA LEU A 69 7.30 -12.61 -9.51
C LEU A 69 6.11 -13.58 -9.48
N GLU A 70 6.31 -14.82 -9.92
CA GLU A 70 5.28 -15.89 -9.79
C GLU A 70 4.98 -16.20 -8.32
N MET A 71 5.99 -16.21 -7.46
CA MET A 71 5.80 -16.36 -6.02
C MET A 71 4.98 -15.21 -5.44
N CYS A 72 5.26 -13.97 -5.84
CA CYS A 72 4.48 -12.80 -5.45
C CYS A 72 3.01 -12.94 -5.86
N ARG A 73 2.73 -13.30 -7.13
CA ARG A 73 1.36 -13.52 -7.63
C ARG A 73 0.66 -14.64 -6.87
N TRP A 74 1.38 -15.72 -6.58
CA TRP A 74 0.82 -16.85 -5.84
C TRP A 74 0.47 -16.46 -4.40
N VAL A 75 1.37 -15.77 -3.67
CA VAL A 75 1.08 -15.28 -2.31
C VAL A 75 -0.13 -14.34 -2.33
N ARG A 76 -0.24 -13.48 -3.33
CA ARG A 76 -1.36 -12.54 -3.47
C ARG A 76 -2.68 -13.24 -3.78
N ALA A 77 -2.66 -14.34 -4.51
CA ALA A 77 -3.85 -15.14 -4.78
C ALA A 77 -4.35 -15.90 -3.53
N GLU A 78 -3.42 -16.33 -2.67
CA GLU A 78 -3.73 -17.11 -1.47
C GLU A 78 -3.98 -16.23 -0.22
N SER A 79 -3.53 -14.97 -0.21
CA SER A 79 -3.53 -14.16 1.00
C SER A 79 -3.53 -12.66 0.71
N THR A 80 -4.03 -11.89 1.68
CA THR A 80 -3.95 -10.44 1.74
C THR A 80 -2.71 -9.94 2.52
N VAL A 81 -1.77 -10.83 2.86
CA VAL A 81 -0.54 -10.45 3.58
C VAL A 81 0.21 -9.36 2.82
N PRO A 82 0.71 -8.31 3.50
CA PRO A 82 1.55 -7.31 2.87
C PRO A 82 2.80 -7.93 2.25
N ILE A 83 3.08 -7.57 0.99
CA ILE A 83 4.24 -8.05 0.23
C ILE A 83 5.18 -6.89 -0.04
N LEU A 84 6.41 -6.96 0.49
CA LEU A 84 7.49 -6.04 0.21
C LEU A 84 8.51 -6.71 -0.71
N MET A 85 8.65 -6.22 -1.94
CA MET A 85 9.64 -6.75 -2.88
C MET A 85 11.00 -6.08 -2.67
N LEU A 86 12.08 -6.87 -2.83
CA LEU A 86 13.44 -6.35 -2.86
C LEU A 86 13.96 -6.41 -4.29
N THR A 87 14.40 -5.26 -4.82
CA THR A 87 14.85 -5.13 -6.21
C THR A 87 16.32 -4.73 -6.29
N LYS A 88 16.98 -4.98 -7.39
CA LYS A 88 18.32 -4.43 -7.65
C LYS A 88 18.24 -2.95 -8.00
N ARG A 89 19.25 -2.19 -7.65
CA ARG A 89 19.28 -0.74 -7.93
C ARG A 89 19.38 -0.47 -9.43
N GLY A 90 18.46 0.37 -9.92
CA GLY A 90 18.52 0.91 -11.29
C GLY A 90 17.74 0.11 -12.34
N GLU A 91 17.10 -0.98 -11.98
CA GLU A 91 16.21 -1.72 -12.87
C GLU A 91 14.77 -1.25 -12.66
N VAL A 92 14.38 -0.16 -13.35
CA VAL A 92 12.99 0.38 -13.31
C VAL A 92 11.97 -0.69 -13.71
N VAL A 93 12.37 -1.61 -14.59
CA VAL A 93 11.55 -2.74 -15.03
C VAL A 93 11.19 -3.65 -13.87
N ASP A 94 12.11 -3.89 -12.92
CA ASP A 94 11.86 -4.74 -11.75
C ASP A 94 10.81 -4.11 -10.81
N GLU A 95 10.83 -2.79 -10.65
CA GLU A 95 9.88 -2.07 -9.79
C GLU A 95 8.46 -2.13 -10.36
N GLU A 96 8.30 -1.87 -11.66
CA GLU A 96 7.00 -1.95 -12.35
C GLU A 96 6.47 -3.39 -12.35
N MET A 97 7.34 -4.37 -12.59
CA MET A 97 6.97 -5.79 -12.59
C MET A 97 6.58 -6.27 -11.19
N ALA A 98 7.26 -5.80 -10.12
CA ALA A 98 6.92 -6.11 -8.75
C ALA A 98 5.51 -5.64 -8.39
N MET A 99 5.18 -4.38 -8.72
CA MET A 99 3.87 -3.81 -8.46
C MET A 99 2.76 -4.49 -9.27
N THR A 100 3.05 -4.81 -10.53
CA THR A 100 2.12 -5.55 -11.41
C THR A 100 1.90 -6.99 -10.94
N ALA A 101 2.89 -7.60 -10.28
CA ALA A 101 2.77 -8.94 -9.69
C ALA A 101 1.94 -8.96 -8.41
N GLY A 102 1.57 -7.80 -7.86
CA GLY A 102 0.73 -7.68 -6.67
C GLY A 102 1.48 -7.32 -5.39
N ALA A 103 2.72 -6.83 -5.49
CA ALA A 103 3.43 -6.27 -4.35
C ALA A 103 2.75 -4.98 -3.84
N ASP A 104 2.85 -4.74 -2.53
CA ASP A 104 2.33 -3.52 -1.91
C ASP A 104 3.36 -2.39 -1.92
N ASP A 105 4.65 -2.74 -1.95
CA ASP A 105 5.76 -1.80 -2.01
C ASP A 105 7.07 -2.51 -2.39
N TYR A 106 8.11 -1.73 -2.66
CA TYR A 106 9.44 -2.29 -2.94
C TYR A 106 10.56 -1.48 -2.26
N VAL A 107 11.71 -2.12 -2.09
CA VAL A 107 12.95 -1.52 -1.61
C VAL A 107 14.10 -1.95 -2.50
N SER A 108 14.83 -0.98 -3.05
CA SER A 108 16.01 -1.27 -3.86
C SER A 108 17.26 -1.56 -3.01
N LYS A 109 18.04 -2.54 -3.41
CA LYS A 109 19.37 -2.83 -2.81
C LYS A 109 20.38 -1.76 -3.23
N PRO A 110 21.38 -1.41 -2.40
CA PRO A 110 21.67 -2.00 -1.08
C PRO A 110 20.63 -1.58 -0.02
N ILE A 111 20.29 -2.54 0.86
CA ILE A 111 19.30 -2.30 1.91
C ILE A 111 19.82 -1.26 2.89
N ILE A 112 19.14 -0.10 2.91
CA ILE A 112 19.34 0.96 3.88
C ILE A 112 18.33 0.77 5.02
N GLU A 113 18.81 0.47 6.22
CA GLU A 113 18.03 0.13 7.40
C GLU A 113 16.83 1.07 7.62
N LYS A 114 17.09 2.38 7.65
CA LYS A 114 16.05 3.39 7.89
C LYS A 114 14.93 3.36 6.83
N ILE A 115 15.28 3.12 5.57
CA ILE A 115 14.32 3.04 4.46
C ILE A 115 13.51 1.74 4.60
N PHE A 116 14.19 0.61 4.77
CA PHE A 116 13.57 -0.69 4.92
C PHE A 116 12.58 -0.72 6.09
N THR A 117 13.03 -0.30 7.29
CA THR A 117 12.20 -0.25 8.50
C THR A 117 10.98 0.64 8.32
N SER A 118 11.15 1.82 7.69
CA SER A 118 10.03 2.73 7.39
C SER A 118 8.99 2.07 6.48
N ARG A 119 9.42 1.34 5.45
CA ARG A 119 8.52 0.64 4.52
C ARG A 119 7.78 -0.50 5.22
N VAL A 120 8.48 -1.32 6.01
CA VAL A 120 7.85 -2.39 6.79
C VAL A 120 6.79 -1.82 7.75
N LEU A 121 7.11 -0.76 8.51
CA LEU A 121 6.15 -0.12 9.42
C LEU A 121 4.93 0.43 8.69
N GLN A 122 5.11 0.96 7.48
CA GLN A 122 4.01 1.44 6.65
C GLN A 122 3.08 0.29 6.24
N GLN A 123 3.65 -0.86 5.87
CA GLN A 123 2.85 -2.04 5.50
C GLN A 123 2.09 -2.62 6.70
N LEU A 124 2.72 -2.67 7.88
CA LEU A 124 2.06 -3.15 9.11
C LEU A 124 0.87 -2.27 9.52
N LYS A 125 1.00 -0.95 9.40
CA LYS A 125 -0.12 -0.04 9.68
C LYS A 125 -1.31 -0.31 8.75
N ARG A 126 -1.06 -0.63 7.48
CA ARG A 126 -2.10 -1.04 6.52
C ARG A 126 -2.75 -2.38 6.92
N GLY A 127 -1.95 -3.36 7.36
CA GLY A 127 -2.44 -4.67 7.80
C GLY A 127 -3.24 -4.64 9.11
N GLN A 128 -2.92 -3.74 10.03
CA GLN A 128 -3.68 -3.55 11.28
C GLN A 128 -5.04 -2.87 11.03
N SER A 129 -5.14 -2.02 10.02
CA SER A 129 -6.42 -1.44 9.60
C SER A 129 -7.42 -2.48 9.08
N GLN A 130 -6.95 -3.65 8.65
CA GLN A 130 -7.81 -4.76 8.20
C GLN A 130 -8.38 -5.63 9.34
N ARG A 131 -7.94 -5.46 10.61
CA ARG A 131 -8.32 -6.33 11.74
C ARG A 131 -9.21 -5.70 12.81
N ALA A 132 -9.57 -4.42 12.70
CA ALA A 132 -10.48 -3.78 13.65
C ALA A 132 -11.94 -3.87 13.18
N PRO A 133 -12.87 -4.39 14.01
CA PRO A 133 -14.27 -4.48 13.62
C PRO A 133 -14.92 -3.08 13.58
N ARG A 134 -15.41 -2.68 12.41
CA ARG A 134 -16.36 -1.58 12.16
C ARG A 134 -15.98 -0.13 12.47
N ALA A 135 -14.72 0.21 12.79
CA ALA A 135 -14.30 1.59 13.03
C ALA A 135 -13.61 2.28 11.83
N ASN A 136 -13.48 1.62 10.68
CA ASN A 136 -12.67 2.09 9.55
C ASN A 136 -13.49 2.48 8.32
N ILE A 137 -14.76 2.82 8.49
CA ILE A 137 -15.55 3.42 7.41
C ILE A 137 -15.48 4.93 7.56
N ILE A 138 -14.90 5.59 6.57
CA ILE A 138 -14.97 7.04 6.44
C ILE A 138 -16.21 7.35 5.61
N SER A 139 -17.17 8.00 6.22
CA SER A 139 -18.39 8.42 5.53
C SER A 139 -18.41 9.93 5.38
N TRP A 140 -18.72 10.37 4.19
CA TRP A 140 -18.97 11.77 3.90
C TRP A 140 -20.16 11.89 2.94
N ARG A 141 -21.30 12.33 3.49
CA ARG A 141 -22.61 12.34 2.79
C ARG A 141 -22.97 10.94 2.30
N ASN A 142 -23.15 10.76 0.97
CA ASN A 142 -23.46 9.50 0.30
C ASN A 142 -22.22 8.74 -0.19
N LEU A 143 -21.02 9.18 0.22
CA LEU A 143 -19.77 8.50 -0.04
C LEU A 143 -19.38 7.69 1.19
N GLU A 144 -19.01 6.45 0.98
CA GLU A 144 -18.48 5.55 2.00
C GLU A 144 -17.18 4.92 1.50
N MET A 145 -16.14 5.04 2.31
CA MET A 145 -14.85 4.42 2.05
C MET A 145 -14.54 3.46 3.18
N ASP A 146 -14.48 2.19 2.86
CA ASP A 146 -14.08 1.15 3.79
C ASP A 146 -12.57 0.94 3.67
N LEU A 147 -11.84 1.38 4.69
CA LEU A 147 -10.38 1.27 4.74
C LEU A 147 -9.91 -0.18 4.98
N THR A 148 -10.81 -1.04 5.49
CA THR A 148 -10.53 -2.45 5.74
C THR A 148 -10.63 -3.25 4.45
N GLU A 149 -11.75 -3.09 3.73
CA GLU A 149 -12.00 -3.78 2.47
C GLU A 149 -11.34 -3.08 1.27
N HIS A 150 -10.69 -1.93 1.49
CA HIS A 150 -10.16 -1.07 0.44
C HIS A 150 -11.20 -0.79 -0.65
N SER A 151 -12.44 -0.60 -0.24
CA SER A 151 -13.58 -0.40 -1.12
C SER A 151 -14.14 1.01 -0.99
N PHE A 152 -14.71 1.51 -2.10
CA PHE A 152 -15.36 2.82 -2.14
C PHE A 152 -16.78 2.66 -2.70
N LYS A 153 -17.75 3.29 -2.06
CA LYS A 153 -19.16 3.25 -2.43
C LYS A 153 -19.73 4.66 -2.59
N VAL A 154 -20.59 4.79 -3.57
CA VAL A 154 -21.42 5.98 -3.80
C VAL A 154 -22.88 5.53 -3.74
N GLU A 155 -23.65 6.06 -2.80
CA GLU A 155 -25.06 5.64 -2.58
C GLU A 155 -25.20 4.11 -2.43
N GLY A 156 -24.25 3.47 -1.72
CA GLY A 156 -24.21 2.03 -1.50
C GLY A 156 -23.72 1.19 -2.68
N LYS A 157 -23.45 1.80 -3.85
CA LYS A 157 -22.91 1.11 -5.04
C LYS A 157 -21.38 1.15 -5.02
N ILE A 158 -20.74 0.02 -5.23
CA ILE A 158 -19.27 -0.06 -5.33
C ILE A 158 -18.79 0.68 -6.58
N VAL A 159 -17.77 1.52 -6.40
CA VAL A 159 -17.09 2.27 -7.46
C VAL A 159 -15.63 1.88 -7.47
N GLU A 160 -15.17 1.32 -8.56
CA GLU A 160 -13.77 0.89 -8.71
C GLU A 160 -12.84 2.10 -8.86
N LEU A 161 -11.96 2.27 -7.89
CA LEU A 161 -10.87 3.24 -7.91
C LEU A 161 -9.54 2.52 -8.09
N THR A 162 -8.63 3.13 -8.85
CA THR A 162 -7.23 2.70 -8.79
C THR A 162 -6.65 3.03 -7.42
N ASN A 163 -5.55 2.37 -7.01
CA ASN A 163 -4.93 2.64 -5.71
C ASN A 163 -4.58 4.13 -5.52
N THR A 164 -4.06 4.79 -6.56
CA THR A 164 -3.76 6.23 -6.54
C THR A 164 -5.00 7.09 -6.35
N GLU A 165 -6.10 6.78 -7.04
CA GLU A 165 -7.37 7.48 -6.91
C GLU A 165 -7.98 7.25 -5.52
N TYR A 166 -7.87 6.03 -5.00
CA TYR A 166 -8.32 5.68 -3.66
C TYR A 166 -7.56 6.49 -2.60
N GLN A 167 -6.23 6.49 -2.63
CA GLN A 167 -5.39 7.25 -1.69
C GLN A 167 -5.64 8.76 -1.77
N PHE A 168 -5.83 9.29 -2.98
CA PHE A 168 -6.17 10.70 -3.16
C PHE A 168 -7.51 11.01 -2.49
N LEU A 169 -8.54 10.23 -2.77
CA LEU A 169 -9.87 10.45 -2.22
C LEU A 169 -9.89 10.24 -0.70
N GLN A 170 -9.18 9.23 -0.19
CA GLN A 170 -9.00 8.99 1.24
C GLN A 170 -8.44 10.21 1.97
N LEU A 171 -7.36 10.80 1.45
CA LEU A 171 -6.75 12.00 2.02
C LEU A 171 -7.77 13.14 2.18
N LEU A 172 -8.61 13.34 1.18
CA LEU A 172 -9.65 14.37 1.22
C LEU A 172 -10.79 14.00 2.19
N MET A 173 -11.23 12.73 2.18
CA MET A 173 -12.34 12.27 3.03
C MET A 173 -11.97 12.23 4.51
N GLU A 174 -10.71 11.98 4.86
CA GLU A 174 -10.22 12.07 6.25
C GLU A 174 -10.24 13.52 6.76
N ASN A 175 -10.16 14.50 5.86
CA ASN A 175 -10.08 15.92 6.20
C ASN A 175 -10.97 16.78 5.26
N PRO A 176 -12.29 16.64 5.29
CA PRO A 176 -13.19 17.17 4.25
C PRO A 176 -13.12 18.69 4.04
N LYS A 177 -12.81 19.45 5.10
CA LYS A 177 -12.76 20.93 5.05
C LYS A 177 -11.36 21.47 4.73
N ARG A 178 -10.34 20.59 4.70
CA ARG A 178 -8.95 21.01 4.49
C ARG A 178 -8.64 21.09 3.00
N VAL A 179 -7.94 22.16 2.61
CA VAL A 179 -7.34 22.28 1.27
C VAL A 179 -5.98 21.64 1.28
N PHE A 180 -5.72 20.76 0.33
CA PHE A 180 -4.42 20.11 0.12
C PHE A 180 -3.77 20.67 -1.13
N SER A 181 -2.49 21.04 -1.03
CA SER A 181 -1.73 21.46 -2.20
C SER A 181 -1.44 20.25 -3.12
N ARG A 182 -1.06 20.52 -4.38
CA ARG A 182 -0.70 19.46 -5.31
C ARG A 182 0.48 18.63 -4.81
N GLU A 183 1.47 19.28 -4.20
CA GLU A 183 2.64 18.60 -3.61
C GLU A 183 2.23 17.69 -2.45
N GLN A 184 1.30 18.12 -1.60
CA GLN A 184 0.79 17.30 -0.50
C GLN A 184 0.05 16.07 -1.00
N ILE A 185 -0.74 16.23 -2.06
CA ILE A 185 -1.45 15.11 -2.70
C ILE A 185 -0.44 14.15 -3.35
N LEU A 186 0.53 14.65 -4.12
CA LEU A 186 1.58 13.83 -4.72
C LEU A 186 2.38 13.03 -3.68
N ALA A 187 2.69 13.66 -2.55
CA ALA A 187 3.37 12.97 -1.45
C ALA A 187 2.50 11.85 -0.84
N ALA A 188 1.19 12.06 -0.73
CA ALA A 188 0.26 11.08 -0.16
C ALA A 188 0.01 9.88 -1.07
N ILE A 189 -0.08 10.11 -2.40
CA ILE A 189 -0.30 9.05 -3.39
C ILE A 189 0.98 8.30 -3.80
N GLY A 190 2.09 8.58 -3.13
CA GLY A 190 3.36 7.86 -3.33
C GLY A 190 4.08 8.15 -4.64
N SER A 191 3.70 9.20 -5.36
CA SER A 191 4.37 9.61 -6.60
C SER A 191 5.68 10.35 -6.26
N LEU A 192 6.71 9.59 -5.85
CA LEU A 192 8.03 10.10 -5.53
C LEU A 192 8.89 10.20 -6.78
N ARG A 193 9.24 11.46 -7.15
CA ARG A 193 10.37 11.88 -7.98
C ARG A 193 10.40 11.36 -9.43
N GLY A 194 9.76 12.10 -10.30
CA GLY A 194 9.99 11.98 -11.74
C GLY A 194 8.96 12.67 -12.62
N SER A 195 7.70 12.69 -12.25
CA SER A 195 6.65 13.44 -12.95
C SER A 195 6.15 14.60 -12.09
N THR A 196 6.92 15.67 -12.09
CA THR A 196 6.62 16.95 -11.41
C THR A 196 5.59 17.76 -12.19
N SER A 197 4.50 17.18 -12.68
CA SER A 197 3.50 18.02 -13.31
C SER A 197 2.24 18.06 -12.47
N ASP A 198 1.83 19.27 -12.11
CA ASP A 198 0.52 19.61 -11.55
C ASP A 198 -0.61 18.91 -12.33
N GLN A 199 -0.39 18.64 -13.63
CA GLN A 199 -1.30 17.95 -14.53
C GLN A 199 -1.64 16.51 -14.10
N VAL A 200 -0.75 15.81 -13.39
CA VAL A 200 -0.99 14.44 -12.92
C VAL A 200 -2.09 14.44 -11.84
N VAL A 201 -2.00 15.36 -10.89
CA VAL A 201 -3.00 15.51 -9.81
C VAL A 201 -4.35 15.93 -10.38
N ASP A 202 -4.35 16.91 -11.32
CA ASP A 202 -5.55 17.37 -11.98
C ASP A 202 -6.22 16.24 -12.79
N SER A 203 -5.43 15.37 -13.42
CA SER A 203 -5.92 14.19 -14.14
C SER A 203 -6.58 13.17 -13.21
N HIS A 204 -5.98 12.87 -12.05
CA HIS A 204 -6.59 11.97 -11.06
C HIS A 204 -7.87 12.57 -10.49
N ALA A 205 -7.86 13.84 -10.11
CA ALA A 205 -9.07 14.54 -9.64
C ALA A 205 -10.21 14.48 -10.67
N SER A 206 -9.91 14.67 -11.95
CA SER A 206 -10.87 14.58 -13.04
C SER A 206 -11.47 13.18 -13.18
N ARG A 207 -10.64 12.14 -13.10
CA ARG A 207 -11.08 10.73 -13.18
C ARG A 207 -11.95 10.36 -11.99
N ILE A 208 -11.58 10.74 -10.77
CA ILE A 208 -12.38 10.50 -9.56
C ILE A 208 -13.74 11.16 -9.68
N ARG A 209 -13.81 12.45 -10.07
CA ARG A 209 -15.09 13.15 -10.30
C ARG A 209 -15.96 12.44 -11.31
N LYS A 210 -15.36 12.01 -12.42
CA LYS A 210 -16.08 11.26 -13.45
C LYS A 210 -16.67 9.97 -12.89
N LYS A 211 -15.90 9.17 -12.17
CA LYS A 211 -16.36 7.90 -11.58
C LYS A 211 -17.49 8.11 -10.57
N ILE A 212 -17.38 9.12 -9.70
CA ILE A 212 -18.42 9.47 -8.74
C ILE A 212 -19.70 9.88 -9.47
N ARG A 213 -19.61 10.76 -10.46
CA ARG A 213 -20.75 11.23 -11.26
C ARG A 213 -21.41 10.10 -12.06
N ASP A 214 -20.61 9.25 -12.72
CA ASP A 214 -21.11 8.11 -13.50
C ASP A 214 -21.84 7.08 -12.61
N SER A 215 -21.55 7.09 -11.30
CA SER A 215 -22.23 6.25 -10.29
C SER A 215 -23.43 6.94 -9.61
N GLY A 216 -23.81 8.13 -10.08
CA GLY A 216 -24.95 8.89 -9.57
C GLY A 216 -24.62 9.81 -8.39
N GLY A 217 -23.35 9.91 -8.00
CA GLY A 217 -22.91 10.76 -6.90
C GLY A 217 -22.77 12.23 -7.30
N PRO A 218 -22.73 13.13 -6.30
CA PRO A 218 -22.54 14.55 -6.50
C PRO A 218 -21.09 14.90 -6.88
N GLU A 219 -20.90 16.11 -7.40
CA GLU A 219 -19.55 16.66 -7.57
C GLU A 219 -19.00 17.13 -6.22
N VAL A 220 -18.06 16.37 -5.66
CA VAL A 220 -17.61 16.55 -4.27
C VAL A 220 -16.14 17.00 -4.15
N ILE A 221 -15.38 17.06 -5.24
CA ILE A 221 -14.01 17.54 -5.23
C ILE A 221 -13.94 18.94 -5.84
N SER A 222 -13.64 19.94 -5.03
CA SER A 222 -13.47 21.31 -5.49
C SER A 222 -12.00 21.65 -5.73
N VAL A 223 -11.75 22.41 -6.79
CA VAL A 223 -10.47 23.05 -7.05
C VAL A 223 -10.46 24.42 -6.42
N ILE A 224 -9.53 24.68 -5.53
CA ILE A 224 -9.22 26.01 -5.04
C ILE A 224 -8.10 26.56 -5.91
N ARG A 225 -8.44 27.54 -6.76
CA ARG A 225 -7.51 28.12 -7.75
C ARG A 225 -6.18 28.52 -7.07
N SER A 226 -5.07 28.15 -7.67
CA SER A 226 -3.71 28.41 -7.22
C SER A 226 -3.33 27.80 -5.87
N VAL A 227 -4.21 27.01 -5.22
CA VAL A 227 -3.95 26.39 -3.91
C VAL A 227 -3.95 24.87 -4.01
N GLY A 228 -5.04 24.25 -4.49
CA GLY A 228 -5.13 22.79 -4.55
C GLY A 228 -6.55 22.26 -4.57
N PHE A 229 -6.80 21.19 -3.80
CA PHE A 229 -8.07 20.46 -3.80
C PHE A 229 -8.61 20.26 -2.39
N ARG A 230 -9.93 20.23 -2.26
CA ARG A 230 -10.64 19.79 -1.06
C ARG A 230 -11.93 19.04 -1.42
N LEU A 231 -12.50 18.31 -0.46
CA LEU A 231 -13.92 17.95 -0.56
C LEU A 231 -14.76 19.20 -0.32
N ALA A 232 -15.69 19.46 -1.21
CA ALA A 232 -16.58 20.61 -1.12
C ALA A 232 -17.98 20.21 -0.75
N ASP A 233 -18.59 20.98 0.13
CA ASP A 233 -20.03 20.92 0.32
C ASP A 233 -20.71 21.58 -0.88
N PRO A 234 -21.57 20.88 -1.66
CA PRO A 234 -22.33 21.49 -2.75
C PRO A 234 -23.23 22.65 -2.30
N ASN A 235 -23.50 22.80 -1.00
CA ASN A 235 -24.29 23.88 -0.42
C ASN A 235 -23.45 25.06 0.09
N GLU A 236 -22.12 25.03 -0.03
CA GLU A 236 -21.25 26.20 0.16
C GLU A 236 -21.20 27.01 -1.16
N HIS A 237 -22.16 27.87 -1.37
CA HIS A 237 -22.12 28.97 -2.34
C HIS A 237 -21.91 30.29 -1.64
#